data_95b1cfec1f336260cd9d52ff2bd98ec8
#
_entry.id   95b1cfec1f336260cd9d52ff2bd98ec8
#
_cell.length_a   1.000
_cell.length_b   1.000
_cell.length_c   1.000
_cell.angle_alpha   90.00
_cell.angle_beta   90.00
_cell.angle_gamma   90.00
#
_symmetry.space_group_name_H-M   'P 1'
#
loop_
_entity.id
_entity.type
_entity.pdbx_description
1 polymer ?
#
loop_
_entity_poly.entity_id
_entity_poly.type
_entity_poly.pdbx_seq_one_letter_code
_entity_poly.pdbx_strand_id
1 'polypeptide(L)'
;MKTIAWCAQLSRKRSIWLTIMIICALLLTFAHLILQQWLYMSPCEQCVYIRFSLVVILLAAGIVCLFPKSLTIKSIGCLTGLTASYYGMRCSLLLQRIHDALRSDDINTLFGLDGCSMKPRFPLDLPLQDWFPTWFMPTGECGIDLPVVPSGAMLGGLQQHLIKTYESAGSWYLIPQLKWLTMAQCCELAFFISASLFISLWIAHALDYSKFTPLS
;
A
#
# COMPACT_ATOMS: atom_id res chain seq x y z
N MET A 1 -7.32 -6.80 29.20
CA MET A 1 -6.42 -5.86 29.89
C MET A 1 -4.92 -6.10 29.60
N LYS A 2 -4.42 -7.35 29.57
CA LYS A 2 -2.98 -7.63 29.29
C LYS A 2 -2.53 -7.20 27.90
N THR A 3 -3.35 -7.39 26.86
CA THR A 3 -3.05 -7.00 25.47
C THR A 3 -2.94 -5.49 25.29
N ILE A 4 -3.79 -4.70 25.93
CA ILE A 4 -3.76 -3.22 25.84
C ILE A 4 -2.51 -2.67 26.53
N ALA A 5 -2.14 -3.21 27.71
CA ALA A 5 -0.92 -2.82 28.40
C ALA A 5 0.34 -3.17 27.58
N TRP A 6 0.33 -4.30 26.87
CA TRP A 6 1.40 -4.69 25.95
C TRP A 6 1.51 -3.74 24.76
N CYS A 7 0.39 -3.38 24.12
CA CYS A 7 0.36 -2.38 23.06
C CYS A 7 0.86 -1.00 23.52
N ALA A 8 0.53 -0.57 24.75
CA ALA A 8 1.02 0.67 25.33
C ALA A 8 2.54 0.66 25.54
N GLN A 9 3.09 -0.44 25.99
CA GLN A 9 4.54 -0.61 26.08
C GLN A 9 5.21 -0.63 24.70
N LEU A 10 4.58 -1.28 23.71
CA LEU A 10 5.07 -1.30 22.34
C LEU A 10 5.09 0.10 21.71
N SER A 11 4.02 0.89 21.87
CA SER A 11 3.91 2.24 21.30
C SER A 11 4.99 3.20 21.83
N ARG A 12 5.55 2.93 23.01
CA ARG A 12 6.68 3.70 23.59
C ARG A 12 8.04 3.32 22.99
N LYS A 13 8.15 2.13 22.40
CA LYS A 13 9.42 1.64 21.83
C LYS A 13 9.60 2.17 20.42
N ARG A 14 10.77 2.71 20.11
CA ARG A 14 11.17 3.08 18.75
C ARG A 14 11.07 1.90 17.78
N SER A 15 11.26 0.67 18.28
CA SER A 15 11.32 -0.53 17.45
C SER A 15 10.05 -0.76 16.63
N ILE A 16 8.85 -0.50 17.18
CA ILE A 16 7.59 -0.69 16.42
C ILE A 16 7.49 0.27 15.23
N TRP A 17 7.86 1.53 15.42
CA TRP A 17 7.86 2.54 14.37
C TRP A 17 8.92 2.28 13.31
N LEU A 18 10.11 1.83 13.72
CA LEU A 18 11.15 1.35 12.80
C LEU A 18 10.68 0.14 12.00
N THR A 19 10.01 -0.81 12.63
CA THR A 19 9.47 -1.99 11.93
C THR A 19 8.44 -1.59 10.87
N ILE A 20 7.50 -0.68 11.20
CA ILE A 20 6.52 -0.16 10.24
C ILE A 20 7.25 0.52 9.05
N MET A 21 8.22 1.38 9.35
CA MET A 21 9.01 2.08 8.34
C MET A 21 9.76 1.11 7.42
N ILE A 22 10.42 0.09 7.99
CA ILE A 22 11.15 -0.92 7.23
C ILE A 22 10.20 -1.73 6.34
N ILE A 23 9.06 -2.17 6.87
CA ILE A 23 8.07 -2.93 6.09
C ILE A 23 7.56 -2.09 4.92
N CYS A 24 7.18 -0.83 5.15
CA CYS A 24 6.73 0.05 4.07
C CYS A 24 7.83 0.29 3.02
N ALA A 25 9.08 0.50 3.45
CA ALA A 25 10.22 0.66 2.56
C ALA A 25 10.45 -0.60 1.69
N LEU A 26 10.37 -1.79 2.30
CA LEU A 26 10.52 -3.06 1.59
C LEU A 26 9.39 -3.27 0.57
N LEU A 27 8.14 -2.99 0.93
CA LEU A 27 7.00 -3.10 0.02
C LEU A 27 7.12 -2.13 -1.17
N LEU A 28 7.51 -0.88 -0.91
CA LEU A 28 7.75 0.12 -1.96
C LEU A 28 8.90 -0.29 -2.88
N THR A 29 10.01 -0.76 -2.31
CA THR A 29 11.18 -1.23 -3.07
C THR A 29 10.81 -2.45 -3.92
N PHE A 30 10.08 -3.41 -3.35
CA PHE A 30 9.59 -4.58 -4.06
C PHE A 30 8.68 -4.18 -5.24
N ALA A 31 7.71 -3.31 -5.00
CA ALA A 31 6.78 -2.84 -6.04
C ALA A 31 7.51 -2.11 -7.17
N HIS A 32 8.51 -1.30 -6.84
CA HIS A 32 9.24 -0.52 -7.85
C HIS A 32 10.33 -1.32 -8.56
N LEU A 33 11.22 -1.99 -7.82
CA LEU A 33 12.36 -2.69 -8.43
C LEU A 33 11.97 -4.06 -9.00
N ILE A 34 11.16 -4.84 -8.29
CA ILE A 34 10.84 -6.20 -8.71
C ILE A 34 9.66 -6.21 -9.66
N LEU A 35 8.51 -5.64 -9.28
CA LEU A 35 7.34 -5.71 -10.14
C LEU A 35 7.46 -4.79 -11.36
N GLN A 36 7.82 -3.51 -11.17
CA GLN A 36 7.83 -2.56 -12.26
C GLN A 36 9.07 -2.67 -13.15
N GLN A 37 10.30 -2.67 -12.58
CA GLN A 37 11.52 -2.63 -13.39
C GLN A 37 11.95 -4.03 -13.87
N TRP A 38 11.89 -5.03 -12.99
CA TRP A 38 12.38 -6.36 -13.34
C TRP A 38 11.34 -7.24 -14.03
N LEU A 39 10.08 -7.22 -13.59
CA LEU A 39 8.99 -7.98 -14.23
C LEU A 39 8.23 -7.18 -15.30
N TYR A 40 8.59 -5.93 -15.54
CA TYR A 40 7.93 -5.05 -16.52
C TYR A 40 6.42 -4.90 -16.31
N MET A 41 5.96 -4.92 -15.04
CA MET A 41 4.57 -4.69 -14.70
C MET A 41 4.32 -3.19 -14.59
N SER A 42 3.59 -2.64 -15.53
CA SER A 42 3.27 -1.21 -15.58
C SER A 42 2.29 -0.83 -14.46
N PRO A 43 2.62 0.16 -13.60
CA PRO A 43 1.72 0.57 -12.52
C PRO A 43 0.50 1.30 -13.08
N CYS A 44 -0.67 0.92 -12.61
CA CYS A 44 -1.92 1.61 -12.89
C CYS A 44 -2.12 2.81 -11.95
N GLU A 45 -3.15 3.65 -12.19
CA GLU A 45 -3.46 4.80 -11.33
C GLU A 45 -3.71 4.37 -9.87
N GLN A 46 -4.49 3.31 -9.63
CA GLN A 46 -4.75 2.82 -8.28
C GLN A 46 -3.47 2.28 -7.61
N CYS A 47 -2.59 1.65 -8.39
CA CYS A 47 -1.29 1.18 -7.90
C CYS A 47 -0.41 2.33 -7.41
N VAL A 48 -0.46 3.48 -8.09
CA VAL A 48 0.28 4.69 -7.72
C VAL A 48 -0.28 5.31 -6.43
N TYR A 49 -1.61 5.32 -6.24
CA TYR A 49 -2.25 5.77 -5.00
C TYR A 49 -1.94 4.85 -3.80
N ILE A 50 -1.85 3.54 -4.03
CA ILE A 50 -1.41 2.56 -3.04
C ILE A 50 0.04 2.86 -2.60
N ARG A 51 0.94 3.13 -3.56
CA ARG A 51 2.32 3.55 -3.24
C ARG A 51 2.36 4.85 -2.46
N PHE A 52 1.56 5.84 -2.83
CA PHE A 52 1.43 7.09 -2.09
C PHE A 52 1.04 6.84 -0.64
N SER A 53 0.03 5.99 -0.39
CA SER A 53 -0.40 5.61 0.96
C SER A 53 0.74 5.00 1.78
N LEU A 54 1.53 4.10 1.18
CA LEU A 54 2.69 3.48 1.84
C LEU A 54 3.79 4.51 2.16
N VAL A 55 4.01 5.49 1.27
CA VAL A 55 4.97 6.59 1.52
C VAL A 55 4.50 7.46 2.68
N VAL A 56 3.20 7.80 2.75
CA VAL A 56 2.66 8.59 3.87
C VAL A 56 2.81 7.83 5.19
N ILE A 57 2.52 6.53 5.22
CA ILE A 57 2.72 5.69 6.42
C ILE A 57 4.20 5.65 6.82
N LEU A 58 5.11 5.48 5.86
CA LEU A 58 6.55 5.46 6.08
C LEU A 58 7.03 6.77 6.70
N LEU A 59 6.62 7.92 6.15
CA LEU A 59 6.98 9.24 6.66
C LEU A 59 6.41 9.49 8.05
N ALA A 60 5.14 9.14 8.28
CA ALA A 60 4.51 9.25 9.60
C ALA A 60 5.25 8.43 10.66
N ALA A 61 5.58 7.17 10.34
CA ALA A 61 6.36 6.31 11.23
C ALA A 61 7.78 6.86 11.46
N GLY A 62 8.43 7.39 10.44
CA GLY A 62 9.74 8.02 10.53
C GLY A 62 9.76 9.22 11.46
N ILE A 63 8.78 10.13 11.34
CA ILE A 63 8.65 11.31 12.21
C ILE A 63 8.46 10.88 13.68
N VAL A 64 7.59 9.91 13.94
CA VAL A 64 7.40 9.40 15.31
C VAL A 64 8.66 8.73 15.83
N CYS A 65 9.41 8.04 14.98
CA CYS A 65 10.69 7.41 15.36
C CYS A 65 11.74 8.46 15.79
N LEU A 66 11.75 9.64 15.15
CA LEU A 66 12.66 10.73 15.53
C LEU A 66 12.26 11.36 16.87
N PHE A 67 10.96 11.47 17.17
CA PHE A 67 10.45 12.13 18.39
C PHE A 67 9.59 11.17 19.25
N PRO A 68 10.15 10.05 19.73
CA PRO A 68 9.37 8.99 20.38
C PRO A 68 8.80 9.38 21.75
N LYS A 69 9.28 10.46 22.35
CA LYS A 69 8.80 10.95 23.67
C LYS A 69 7.60 11.90 23.56
N SER A 70 7.38 12.50 22.39
CA SER A 70 6.28 13.45 22.18
C SER A 70 4.94 12.73 21.98
N LEU A 71 4.01 12.97 22.90
CA LEU A 71 2.65 12.41 22.86
C LEU A 71 1.88 12.94 21.65
N THR A 72 1.98 14.23 21.37
CA THR A 72 1.31 14.89 20.24
C THR A 72 1.77 14.31 18.90
N ILE A 73 3.09 14.14 18.72
CA ILE A 73 3.65 13.58 17.48
C ILE A 73 3.19 12.15 17.27
N LYS A 74 3.11 11.33 18.33
CA LYS A 74 2.56 9.97 18.24
C LYS A 74 1.09 9.96 17.84
N SER A 75 0.27 10.83 18.43
CA SER A 75 -1.14 10.93 18.08
C SER A 75 -1.33 11.36 16.62
N ILE A 76 -0.58 12.36 16.16
CA ILE A 76 -0.58 12.80 14.76
C ILE A 76 -0.11 11.65 13.85
N GLY A 77 0.98 10.97 14.21
CA GLY A 77 1.51 9.83 13.44
C GLY A 77 0.52 8.68 13.33
N CYS A 78 -0.17 8.31 14.42
CA CYS A 78 -1.22 7.30 14.39
C CYS A 78 -2.40 7.73 13.51
N LEU A 79 -2.86 8.97 13.63
CA LEU A 79 -3.97 9.48 12.84
C LEU A 79 -3.62 9.54 11.34
N THR A 80 -2.44 10.06 11.00
CA THR A 80 -1.94 10.09 9.63
C THR A 80 -1.77 8.68 9.06
N GLY A 81 -1.20 7.76 9.84
CA GLY A 81 -1.06 6.35 9.43
C GLY A 81 -2.42 5.67 9.23
N LEU A 82 -3.40 5.95 10.08
CA LEU A 82 -4.76 5.41 9.94
C LEU A 82 -5.47 5.97 8.70
N THR A 83 -5.41 7.28 8.47
CA THR A 83 -6.03 7.90 7.28
C THR A 83 -5.37 7.42 5.99
N ALA A 84 -4.05 7.28 5.95
CA ALA A 84 -3.33 6.72 4.82
C ALA A 84 -3.67 5.24 4.58
N SER A 85 -3.80 4.44 5.65
CA SER A 85 -4.23 3.03 5.53
C SER A 85 -5.65 2.93 4.99
N TYR A 86 -6.57 3.78 5.44
CA TYR A 86 -7.94 3.84 4.93
C TYR A 86 -7.97 4.23 3.43
N TYR A 87 -7.20 5.25 3.05
CA TYR A 87 -7.12 5.67 1.65
C TYR A 87 -6.55 4.56 0.76
N GLY A 88 -5.45 3.92 1.17
CA GLY A 88 -4.85 2.79 0.45
C GLY A 88 -5.81 1.60 0.33
N MET A 89 -6.57 1.29 1.39
CA MET A 89 -7.60 0.24 1.35
C MET A 89 -8.72 0.58 0.35
N ARG A 90 -9.19 1.84 0.31
CA ARG A 90 -10.18 2.28 -0.67
C ARG A 90 -9.69 2.10 -2.11
N CYS A 91 -8.43 2.46 -2.39
CA CYS A 91 -7.82 2.28 -3.71
C CYS A 91 -7.67 0.80 -4.08
N SER A 92 -7.30 -0.05 -3.13
CA SER A 92 -7.17 -1.50 -3.33
C SER A 92 -8.53 -2.15 -3.62
N LEU A 93 -9.58 -1.78 -2.88
CA LEU A 93 -10.95 -2.26 -3.11
C LEU A 93 -11.48 -1.83 -4.50
N LEU A 94 -11.18 -0.59 -4.92
CA LEU A 94 -11.56 -0.14 -6.26
C LEU A 94 -10.82 -0.92 -7.34
N LEU A 95 -9.51 -1.15 -7.16
CA LEU A 95 -8.72 -1.98 -8.07
C LEU A 95 -9.27 -3.41 -8.17
N GLN A 96 -9.65 -4.01 -7.03
CA GLN A 96 -10.26 -5.35 -7.03
C GLN A 96 -11.58 -5.37 -7.81
N ARG A 97 -12.43 -4.37 -7.63
CA ARG A 97 -13.70 -4.25 -8.39
C ARG A 97 -13.46 -4.14 -9.89
N ILE A 98 -12.45 -3.38 -10.30
CA ILE A 98 -12.08 -3.26 -11.73
C ILE A 98 -11.61 -4.61 -12.27
N HIS A 99 -10.77 -5.34 -11.51
CA HIS A 99 -10.34 -6.68 -11.88
C HIS A 99 -11.52 -7.65 -12.04
N ASP A 100 -12.46 -7.62 -11.09
CA ASP A 100 -13.62 -8.51 -11.12
C ASP A 100 -14.57 -8.17 -12.29
N ALA A 101 -14.76 -6.88 -12.57
CA ALA A 101 -15.56 -6.41 -13.71
C ALA A 101 -14.96 -6.85 -15.05
N LEU A 102 -13.65 -6.71 -15.23
CA LEU A 102 -12.96 -7.14 -16.45
C LEU A 102 -13.00 -8.67 -16.66
N ARG A 103 -13.10 -9.46 -15.58
CA ARG A 103 -13.19 -10.92 -15.65
C ARG A 103 -14.60 -11.43 -15.88
N SER A 104 -15.63 -10.66 -15.50
CA SER A 104 -17.04 -11.08 -15.58
C SER A 104 -17.64 -10.93 -16.97
N ASP A 105 -16.94 -10.30 -17.93
CA ASP A 105 -17.46 -9.91 -19.26
C ASP A 105 -18.78 -9.11 -19.19
N ASP A 106 -19.15 -8.61 -18.01
CA ASP A 106 -20.38 -7.84 -17.83
C ASP A 106 -20.13 -6.36 -18.09
N ILE A 107 -20.50 -5.95 -19.31
CA ILE A 107 -20.36 -4.57 -19.78
C ILE A 107 -21.08 -3.58 -18.84
N ASN A 108 -22.16 -3.97 -18.16
CA ASN A 108 -22.90 -3.09 -17.26
C ASN A 108 -22.11 -2.76 -15.99
N THR A 109 -21.25 -3.66 -15.52
CA THR A 109 -20.37 -3.40 -14.35
C THR A 109 -19.23 -2.46 -14.69
N LEU A 110 -18.78 -2.39 -15.94
CA LEU A 110 -17.77 -1.46 -16.42
C LEU A 110 -18.30 -0.02 -16.57
N PHE A 111 -19.56 0.16 -16.92
CA PHE A 111 -20.17 1.49 -17.11
C PHE A 111 -20.38 2.30 -15.83
N GLY A 112 -20.13 1.77 -14.65
CA GLY A 112 -20.23 2.46 -13.36
C GLY A 112 -18.91 2.71 -12.67
N LEU A 113 -17.79 2.27 -13.24
CA LEU A 113 -16.47 2.45 -12.67
C LEU A 113 -15.78 3.66 -13.31
N ASP A 114 -15.34 4.59 -12.49
CA ASP A 114 -14.47 5.66 -12.95
C ASP A 114 -13.22 5.04 -13.58
N GLY A 115 -12.99 5.37 -14.85
CA GLY A 115 -11.88 4.83 -15.61
C GLY A 115 -10.53 5.21 -15.01
N CYS A 116 -9.52 4.43 -15.31
CA CYS A 116 -8.15 4.72 -14.94
C CYS A 116 -7.63 5.93 -15.70
N SER A 117 -7.21 6.96 -14.99
CA SER A 117 -6.60 8.16 -15.58
C SER A 117 -5.09 8.00 -15.69
N MET A 118 -4.52 8.48 -16.79
CA MET A 118 -3.06 8.61 -16.95
C MET A 118 -2.50 9.85 -16.23
N LYS A 119 -3.39 10.72 -15.69
CA LYS A 119 -3.03 11.88 -14.88
C LYS A 119 -3.62 11.74 -13.49
N PRO A 120 -2.89 11.16 -12.54
CA PRO A 120 -3.37 10.92 -11.20
C PRO A 120 -3.54 12.25 -10.46
N ARG A 121 -4.56 12.32 -9.59
CA ARG A 121 -4.78 13.45 -8.68
C ARG A 121 -4.51 13.02 -7.26
N PHE A 122 -3.41 13.49 -6.69
CA PHE A 122 -3.06 13.20 -5.32
C PHE A 122 -3.80 14.13 -4.35
N PRO A 123 -3.99 13.72 -3.08
CA PRO A 123 -4.49 14.62 -2.04
C PRO A 123 -3.67 15.90 -1.97
N LEU A 124 -4.33 17.03 -1.72
CA LEU A 124 -3.74 18.39 -1.70
C LEU A 124 -3.18 18.83 -3.07
N ASP A 125 -3.65 18.25 -4.16
CA ASP A 125 -3.19 18.53 -5.54
C ASP A 125 -1.65 18.49 -5.70
N LEU A 126 -1.00 17.58 -4.95
CA LEU A 126 0.45 17.40 -5.01
C LEU A 126 0.87 16.88 -6.40
N PRO A 127 1.76 17.54 -7.14
CA PRO A 127 2.21 17.12 -8.47
C PRO A 127 3.30 16.05 -8.37
N LEU A 128 3.03 14.94 -7.67
CA LEU A 128 4.02 13.88 -7.43
C LEU A 128 4.45 13.17 -8.72
N GLN A 129 3.56 13.06 -9.68
CA GLN A 129 3.85 12.51 -11.01
C GLN A 129 4.88 13.36 -11.77
N ASP A 130 4.94 14.67 -11.51
CA ASP A 130 5.90 15.58 -12.14
C ASP A 130 7.24 15.58 -11.39
N TRP A 131 7.22 15.46 -10.05
CA TRP A 131 8.42 15.43 -9.22
C TRP A 131 9.14 14.08 -9.28
N PHE A 132 8.37 12.98 -9.28
CA PHE A 132 8.91 11.62 -9.24
C PHE A 132 8.18 10.72 -10.25
N PRO A 133 8.33 10.96 -11.58
CA PRO A 133 7.54 10.26 -12.59
C PRO A 133 7.72 8.75 -12.57
N THR A 134 8.92 8.25 -12.31
CA THR A 134 9.21 6.81 -12.24
C THR A 134 8.44 6.08 -11.12
N TRP A 135 8.01 6.82 -10.08
CA TRP A 135 7.31 6.28 -8.92
C TRP A 135 5.81 6.50 -8.95
N PHE A 136 5.37 7.67 -9.48
CA PHE A 136 4.00 8.16 -9.33
C PHE A 136 3.29 8.46 -10.63
N MET A 137 3.91 8.19 -11.80
CA MET A 137 3.22 8.29 -13.08
C MET A 137 2.63 6.92 -13.45
N PRO A 138 1.31 6.82 -13.68
CA PRO A 138 0.70 5.61 -14.20
C PRO A 138 1.19 5.36 -15.62
N THR A 139 1.56 4.11 -15.92
CA THR A 139 2.01 3.68 -17.25
C THR A 139 1.23 2.47 -17.75
N GLY A 140 0.38 1.90 -16.89
CA GLY A 140 -0.49 0.75 -17.18
C GLY A 140 -1.95 1.07 -16.98
N GLU A 141 -2.81 0.22 -17.53
CA GLU A 141 -4.25 0.29 -17.37
C GLU A 141 -4.70 -0.42 -16.09
N CYS A 142 -5.77 0.06 -15.46
CA CYS A 142 -6.31 -0.61 -14.29
C CYS A 142 -6.94 -1.96 -14.68
N GLY A 143 -6.64 -2.96 -13.88
CA GLY A 143 -7.16 -4.32 -14.08
C GLY A 143 -6.30 -5.20 -14.99
N ILE A 144 -5.24 -4.66 -15.59
CA ILE A 144 -4.28 -5.41 -16.39
C ILE A 144 -2.96 -5.49 -15.62
N ASP A 145 -2.77 -6.58 -14.89
CA ASP A 145 -1.56 -6.82 -14.09
C ASP A 145 -0.63 -7.82 -14.78
N LEU A 146 -0.44 -7.65 -16.09
CA LEU A 146 0.45 -8.51 -16.88
C LEU A 146 1.77 -7.81 -17.19
N PRO A 147 2.87 -8.58 -17.26
CA PRO A 147 4.15 -8.07 -17.72
C PRO A 147 4.08 -7.58 -19.18
N VAL A 148 4.57 -6.37 -19.45
CA VAL A 148 4.68 -5.81 -20.79
C VAL A 148 6.16 -5.66 -21.15
N VAL A 149 6.73 -6.72 -21.73
CA VAL A 149 8.16 -6.76 -22.05
C VAL A 149 8.46 -5.89 -23.27
N PRO A 150 9.41 -4.93 -23.17
CA PRO A 150 9.83 -4.13 -24.31
C PRO A 150 10.47 -5.00 -25.41
N SER A 151 10.24 -4.66 -26.69
CA SER A 151 10.85 -5.34 -27.81
C SER A 151 12.38 -5.24 -27.74
N GLY A 152 13.08 -6.39 -27.80
CA GLY A 152 14.53 -6.44 -27.72
C GLY A 152 15.13 -6.52 -26.32
N ALA A 153 14.32 -6.61 -25.26
CA ALA A 153 14.83 -6.81 -23.89
C ALA A 153 15.49 -8.18 -23.76
N MET A 154 16.72 -8.20 -23.23
CA MET A 154 17.41 -9.46 -22.91
C MET A 154 16.95 -9.95 -21.54
N LEU A 155 16.15 -11.02 -21.52
CA LEU A 155 15.59 -11.59 -20.30
C LEU A 155 16.51 -12.69 -19.73
N GLY A 156 16.75 -12.64 -18.42
CA GLY A 156 17.40 -13.77 -17.73
C GLY A 156 16.45 -14.98 -17.64
N GLY A 157 16.99 -16.19 -17.52
CA GLY A 157 16.18 -17.42 -17.50
C GLY A 157 15.10 -17.43 -16.41
N LEU A 158 15.42 -17.00 -15.18
CA LEU A 158 14.45 -16.90 -14.09
C LEU A 158 13.36 -15.84 -14.38
N GLN A 159 13.76 -14.69 -14.91
CA GLN A 159 12.85 -13.61 -15.27
C GLN A 159 11.84 -14.07 -16.34
N GLN A 160 12.34 -14.71 -17.41
CA GLN A 160 11.50 -15.26 -18.47
C GLN A 160 10.53 -16.34 -17.94
N HIS A 161 10.98 -17.18 -17.03
CA HIS A 161 10.12 -18.18 -16.40
C HIS A 161 8.98 -17.55 -15.61
N LEU A 162 9.28 -16.54 -14.78
CA LEU A 162 8.25 -15.83 -14.00
C LEU A 162 7.28 -15.05 -14.87
N ILE A 163 7.77 -14.34 -15.89
CA ILE A 163 6.92 -13.62 -16.86
C ILE A 163 5.93 -14.59 -17.51
N LYS A 164 6.40 -15.71 -18.06
CA LYS A 164 5.53 -16.73 -18.67
C LYS A 164 4.52 -17.32 -17.66
N THR A 165 4.91 -17.47 -16.40
CA THR A 165 4.03 -17.96 -15.36
C THR A 165 2.87 -17.01 -15.09
N TYR A 166 3.13 -15.69 -15.00
CA TYR A 166 2.09 -14.68 -14.81
C TYR A 166 1.22 -14.49 -16.07
N GLU A 167 1.82 -14.53 -17.26
CA GLU A 167 1.08 -14.52 -18.53
C GLU A 167 0.10 -15.71 -18.62
N SER A 168 0.56 -16.92 -18.27
CA SER A 168 -0.30 -18.12 -18.28
C SER A 168 -1.38 -18.09 -17.20
N ALA A 169 -1.14 -17.41 -16.07
CA ALA A 169 -2.13 -17.23 -15.02
C ALA A 169 -3.21 -16.19 -15.39
N GLY A 170 -2.90 -15.29 -16.35
CA GLY A 170 -3.79 -14.24 -16.84
C GLY A 170 -3.88 -13.00 -15.94
N SER A 171 -3.12 -12.95 -14.84
CA SER A 171 -3.01 -11.81 -13.93
C SER A 171 -1.92 -12.09 -12.90
N TRP A 172 -1.58 -11.07 -12.09
CA TRP A 172 -0.69 -11.25 -10.96
C TRP A 172 -1.41 -11.92 -9.78
N TYR A 173 -0.83 -12.99 -9.28
CA TYR A 173 -1.25 -13.69 -8.07
C TYR A 173 -0.05 -13.93 -7.16
N LEU A 174 -0.27 -13.93 -5.84
CA LEU A 174 0.78 -14.27 -4.88
C LEU A 174 1.31 -15.70 -5.11
N ILE A 175 0.39 -16.64 -5.41
CA ILE A 175 0.72 -18.00 -5.85
C ILE A 175 0.05 -18.23 -7.20
N PRO A 176 0.77 -18.03 -8.33
CA PRO A 176 0.18 -18.11 -9.67
C PRO A 176 -0.47 -19.44 -10.01
N GLN A 177 0.12 -20.56 -9.55
CA GLN A 177 -0.38 -21.91 -9.82
C GLN A 177 -1.76 -22.17 -9.20
N LEU A 178 -2.03 -21.57 -8.04
CA LEU A 178 -3.31 -21.70 -7.32
C LEU A 178 -4.27 -20.54 -7.60
N LYS A 179 -3.83 -19.53 -8.36
CA LYS A 179 -4.56 -18.25 -8.55
C LYS A 179 -5.04 -17.64 -7.22
N TRP A 180 -4.17 -17.74 -6.20
CA TRP A 180 -4.51 -17.35 -4.84
C TRP A 180 -3.98 -15.95 -4.55
N LEU A 181 -4.84 -15.07 -4.02
CA LEU A 181 -4.63 -13.67 -3.68
C LEU A 181 -4.09 -12.83 -4.84
N THR A 182 -4.97 -11.98 -5.38
CA THR A 182 -4.59 -10.95 -6.37
C THR A 182 -3.73 -9.87 -5.72
N MET A 183 -3.07 -9.05 -6.51
CA MET A 183 -2.31 -7.89 -6.02
C MET A 183 -3.19 -6.96 -5.18
N ALA A 184 -4.41 -6.69 -5.64
CA ALA A 184 -5.37 -5.86 -4.91
C ALA A 184 -5.72 -6.45 -3.54
N GLN A 185 -6.02 -7.75 -3.46
CA GLN A 185 -6.32 -8.44 -2.20
C GLN A 185 -5.12 -8.46 -1.23
N CYS A 186 -3.90 -8.62 -1.73
CA CYS A 186 -2.70 -8.50 -0.90
C CYS A 186 -2.57 -7.09 -0.29
N CYS A 187 -2.85 -6.05 -1.09
CA CYS A 187 -2.84 -4.67 -0.62
C CYS A 187 -3.96 -4.39 0.39
N GLU A 188 -5.18 -4.89 0.15
CA GLU A 188 -6.31 -4.79 1.09
C GLU A 188 -5.94 -5.39 2.45
N LEU A 189 -5.38 -6.60 2.45
CA LEU A 189 -4.96 -7.27 3.68
C LEU A 189 -3.87 -6.49 4.40
N ALA A 190 -2.87 -5.97 3.67
CA ALA A 190 -1.80 -5.17 4.24
C ALA A 190 -2.32 -3.88 4.89
N PHE A 191 -3.23 -3.15 4.22
CA PHE A 191 -3.82 -1.94 4.78
C PHE A 191 -4.80 -2.22 5.91
N PHE A 192 -5.53 -3.33 5.89
CA PHE A 192 -6.37 -3.76 6.99
C PHE A 192 -5.54 -4.03 8.26
N ILE A 193 -4.44 -4.75 8.12
CA ILE A 193 -3.50 -5.01 9.22
C ILE A 193 -2.89 -3.69 9.71
N SER A 194 -2.48 -2.82 8.80
CA SER A 194 -1.93 -1.50 9.13
C SER A 194 -2.92 -0.64 9.90
N ALA A 195 -4.17 -0.53 9.43
CA ALA A 195 -5.23 0.22 10.12
C ALA A 195 -5.50 -0.33 11.52
N SER A 196 -5.61 -1.65 11.66
CA SER A 196 -5.82 -2.33 12.94
C SER A 196 -4.68 -2.06 13.92
N LEU A 197 -3.44 -2.03 13.40
CA LEU A 197 -2.25 -1.70 14.19
C LEU A 197 -2.30 -0.24 14.67
N PHE A 198 -2.59 0.73 13.80
CA PHE A 198 -2.66 2.14 14.17
C PHE A 198 -3.80 2.43 15.16
N ILE A 199 -4.96 1.79 15.00
CA ILE A 199 -6.07 1.87 15.98
C ILE A 199 -5.60 1.34 17.34
N SER A 200 -4.96 0.18 17.36
CA SER A 200 -4.47 -0.43 18.60
C SER A 200 -3.42 0.44 19.30
N LEU A 201 -2.48 1.02 18.53
CA LEU A 201 -1.47 1.95 19.05
C LEU A 201 -2.10 3.24 19.58
N TRP A 202 -3.11 3.76 18.90
CA TRP A 202 -3.81 4.99 19.31
C TRP A 202 -4.62 4.79 20.59
N ILE A 203 -5.39 3.70 20.69
CA ILE A 203 -6.14 3.35 21.91
C ILE A 203 -5.17 3.15 23.08
N ALA A 204 -4.10 2.40 22.88
CA ALA A 204 -3.10 2.17 23.91
C ALA A 204 -2.47 3.48 24.40
N HIS A 205 -2.24 4.42 23.49
CA HIS A 205 -1.70 5.74 23.77
C HIS A 205 -2.70 6.61 24.57
N ALA A 206 -3.98 6.63 24.17
CA ALA A 206 -5.04 7.37 24.87
C ALA A 206 -5.25 6.89 26.30
N LEU A 207 -5.23 5.57 26.53
CA LEU A 207 -5.35 4.97 27.85
C LEU A 207 -4.15 5.23 28.75
N ASP A 208 -2.96 5.36 28.18
CA ASP A 208 -1.75 5.71 28.91
C ASP A 208 -1.79 7.18 29.36
N TYR A 209 -2.30 8.07 28.50
CA TYR A 209 -2.51 9.49 28.82
C TYR A 209 -3.48 9.71 29.98
N SER A 210 -4.60 8.97 30.00
CA SER A 210 -5.62 9.09 31.05
C SER A 210 -5.14 8.70 32.44
N LYS A 211 -4.06 7.92 32.56
CA LYS A 211 -3.43 7.57 33.84
C LYS A 211 -2.54 8.68 34.41
N PHE A 212 -2.07 9.59 33.58
CA PHE A 212 -1.17 10.68 33.98
C PHE A 212 -1.89 12.00 34.26
N THR A 213 -3.14 12.14 33.84
CA THR A 213 -4.00 13.28 34.18
C THR A 213 -5.20 12.77 34.98
N PRO A 214 -5.07 12.59 36.32
CA PRO A 214 -6.26 12.41 37.14
C PRO A 214 -7.11 13.68 37.01
N LEU A 215 -8.38 13.49 36.65
CA LEU A 215 -9.37 14.58 36.63
C LEU A 215 -9.33 15.29 38.00
N SER A 216 -8.79 16.51 38.03
CA SER A 216 -8.87 17.45 39.14
C SER A 216 -10.26 18.01 39.23
#